data_c6e933a3523576818cc0062feb7b802b
#
_entry.id   c6e933a3523576818cc0062feb7b802b
#
_cell.length_a   1.000
_cell.length_b   1.000
_cell.length_c   1.000
_cell.angle_alpha   90.00
_cell.angle_beta   90.00
_cell.angle_gamma   90.00
#
_symmetry.space_group_name_H-M   'P 1'
#
loop_
_entity.id
_entity.type
_entity.pdbx_description
1 polymer ?
#
loop_
_entity_poly.entity_id
_entity_poly.type
_entity_poly.pdbx_seq_one_letter_code
_entity_poly.pdbx_strand_id
1 'polypeptide(L)'
;MTDRKKIIRTATVPLSLDLFCRGLLRDLSSRYEIIALSSPQPELDSIRKREKVRTISVPMARKIAPFSDLKSLFELIRVFRKERPDMVHSITPKAGLLSMMAAKWTRVPVRIHTFPGLIFPYEKGWKRRLLMTTDRLTASCATHVIPEGVGIRDDLIRFKITRKPLRVLGNGNVRGIDLSHYVRTEKLSRSAADLRNCYNIPDDGFAFIFVGRLDRDKGIDELVQAFRKLEKDEPKVHLFLVGAEEPEGKSILDETKEIIARDDHIHLSDGWQADVRPWYAAADALVHPSRREGFPNVVIEAGAMGLASIVTDINGSREIISDGQNGTIVPAQDPEALYAAMKAFLDHPEKVQEMAAAARDLSKRYEQKYVRQCLDVFYREVLR
;
A
#
# COMPACT_ATOMS: atom_id res chain seq x y z
N MET A 1 31.21 8.85 23.18
CA MET A 1 30.19 8.19 22.33
C MET A 1 28.95 9.07 22.40
N THR A 2 28.59 9.77 21.32
CA THR A 2 27.37 10.56 21.28
C THR A 2 26.19 9.62 21.50
N ASP A 3 25.39 9.90 22.52
CA ASP A 3 24.21 9.11 22.90
C ASP A 3 23.17 9.24 21.76
N ARG A 4 23.14 8.23 20.85
CA ARG A 4 22.23 8.25 19.72
C ARG A 4 20.80 8.06 20.22
N LYS A 5 19.88 8.92 19.79
CA LYS A 5 18.47 8.77 20.10
C LYS A 5 17.95 7.40 19.66
N LYS A 6 17.23 6.72 20.56
CA LYS A 6 16.70 5.38 20.34
C LYS A 6 15.28 5.43 19.83
N ILE A 7 15.02 4.81 18.67
CA ILE A 7 13.74 4.79 17.99
C ILE A 7 13.26 3.35 17.82
N ILE A 8 12.04 3.07 18.27
CA ILE A 8 11.38 1.78 18.02
C ILE A 8 10.32 1.96 16.93
N ARG A 9 10.49 1.24 15.81
CA ARG A 9 9.50 1.16 14.72
C ARG A 9 8.65 -0.08 14.92
N THR A 10 7.29 0.09 14.96
CA THR A 10 6.38 -1.02 15.26
C THR A 10 5.36 -1.24 14.16
N ALA A 11 5.13 -2.52 13.83
CA ALA A 11 4.00 -2.97 13.02
C ALA A 11 3.47 -4.30 13.57
N THR A 12 2.23 -4.66 13.24
CA THR A 12 1.59 -5.87 13.76
C THR A 12 2.32 -7.13 13.32
N VAL A 13 2.71 -7.21 12.05
CA VAL A 13 3.43 -8.35 11.46
C VAL A 13 4.67 -7.88 10.71
N PRO A 14 5.72 -8.72 10.60
CA PRO A 14 6.97 -8.36 9.92
C PRO A 14 6.77 -7.96 8.46
N LEU A 15 5.84 -8.60 7.75
CA LEU A 15 5.52 -8.24 6.37
C LEU A 15 5.12 -6.77 6.24
N SER A 16 4.36 -6.23 7.21
CA SER A 16 4.01 -4.80 7.22
C SER A 16 5.23 -3.91 7.49
N LEU A 17 6.13 -4.32 8.39
CA LEU A 17 7.41 -3.59 8.57
C LEU A 17 8.23 -3.60 7.28
N ASP A 18 8.30 -4.74 6.61
CA ASP A 18 9.02 -4.84 5.35
C ASP A 18 8.41 -3.95 4.28
N LEU A 19 7.09 -4.00 4.13
CA LEU A 19 6.37 -3.20 3.14
C LEU A 19 6.61 -1.70 3.31
N PHE A 20 6.51 -1.18 4.54
CA PHE A 20 6.59 0.26 4.81
C PHE A 20 7.99 0.78 5.15
N CYS A 21 8.92 -0.11 5.55
CA CYS A 21 10.20 0.32 6.10
C CYS A 21 11.43 -0.30 5.39
N ARG A 22 11.25 -0.98 4.26
CA ARG A 22 12.37 -1.60 3.52
C ARG A 22 13.41 -0.56 3.12
N GLY A 23 14.66 -0.75 3.55
CA GLY A 23 15.78 0.16 3.36
C GLY A 23 15.73 1.41 4.25
N LEU A 24 14.55 1.85 4.72
CA LEU A 24 14.40 2.99 5.61
C LEU A 24 15.08 2.78 6.97
N LEU A 25 14.93 1.57 7.56
CA LEU A 25 15.52 1.30 8.89
C LEU A 25 17.03 1.36 8.84
N ARG A 26 17.63 0.84 7.77
CA ARG A 26 19.08 0.91 7.55
C ARG A 26 19.54 2.37 7.36
N ASP A 27 18.82 3.16 6.58
CA ASP A 27 19.17 4.56 6.35
C ASP A 27 19.12 5.37 7.65
N LEU A 28 18.06 5.19 8.45
CA LEU A 28 17.93 5.84 9.75
C LEU A 28 18.96 5.37 10.77
N SER A 29 19.45 4.12 10.69
CA SER A 29 20.45 3.57 11.61
C SER A 29 21.81 4.27 11.55
N SER A 30 22.07 5.04 10.52
CA SER A 30 23.25 5.91 10.43
C SER A 30 23.25 7.02 11.48
N ARG A 31 22.06 7.46 11.93
CA ARG A 31 21.88 8.59 12.87
C ARG A 31 21.29 8.18 14.22
N TYR A 32 20.43 7.16 14.22
CA TYR A 32 19.65 6.73 15.38
C TYR A 32 19.96 5.28 15.76
N GLU A 33 19.74 4.92 17.02
CA GLU A 33 19.65 3.52 17.41
C GLU A 33 18.25 3.00 17.02
N ILE A 34 18.14 2.19 15.97
CA ILE A 34 16.87 1.70 15.43
C ILE A 34 16.60 0.30 15.94
N ILE A 35 15.37 0.10 16.44
CA ILE A 35 14.83 -1.21 16.80
C ILE A 35 13.54 -1.44 15.99
N ALA A 36 13.47 -2.55 15.28
CA ALA A 36 12.27 -3.01 14.58
C ALA A 36 11.48 -3.96 15.49
N LEU A 37 10.21 -3.67 15.76
CA LEU A 37 9.37 -4.47 16.65
C LEU A 37 8.12 -4.97 15.92
N SER A 38 7.86 -6.27 15.98
CA SER A 38 6.72 -6.92 15.35
C SER A 38 6.41 -8.28 15.98
N SER A 39 5.39 -8.98 15.48
CA SER A 39 5.11 -10.36 15.89
C SER A 39 6.25 -11.32 15.53
N PRO A 40 6.42 -12.42 16.30
CA PRO A 40 7.43 -13.43 16.02
C PRO A 40 7.06 -14.21 14.76
N GLN A 41 7.76 -13.95 13.67
CA GLN A 41 7.64 -14.65 12.38
C GLN A 41 9.04 -14.68 11.72
N PRO A 42 9.33 -15.66 10.84
CA PRO A 42 10.65 -15.83 10.20
C PRO A 42 11.15 -14.57 9.46
N GLU A 43 10.21 -13.81 8.88
CA GLU A 43 10.51 -12.58 8.14
C GLU A 43 11.17 -11.50 9.01
N LEU A 44 10.96 -11.54 10.33
CA LEU A 44 11.59 -10.58 11.24
C LEU A 44 13.12 -10.76 11.29
N ASP A 45 13.61 -11.99 11.18
CA ASP A 45 15.04 -12.27 11.05
C ASP A 45 15.62 -11.82 9.71
N SER A 46 14.83 -11.94 8.64
CA SER A 46 15.20 -11.42 7.31
C SER A 46 15.34 -9.91 7.32
N ILE A 47 14.42 -9.20 8.00
CA ILE A 47 14.51 -7.74 8.22
C ILE A 47 15.78 -7.41 9.01
N ARG A 48 16.06 -8.12 10.11
CA ARG A 48 17.27 -7.91 10.92
C ARG A 48 18.55 -8.00 10.10
N LYS A 49 18.68 -9.04 9.28
CA LYS A 49 19.87 -9.28 8.43
C LYS A 49 20.02 -8.21 7.35
N ARG A 50 18.91 -7.88 6.65
CA ARG A 50 18.92 -6.94 5.53
C ARG A 50 19.11 -5.49 5.99
N GLU A 51 18.36 -5.07 7.01
CA GLU A 51 18.39 -3.70 7.51
C GLU A 51 19.55 -3.43 8.47
N LYS A 52 20.19 -4.49 8.98
CA LYS A 52 21.29 -4.44 9.99
C LYS A 52 20.87 -3.68 11.26
N VAL A 53 19.63 -3.86 11.71
CA VAL A 53 19.09 -3.27 12.93
C VAL A 53 18.70 -4.35 13.95
N ARG A 54 18.59 -3.96 15.22
CA ARG A 54 18.04 -4.85 16.25
C ARG A 54 16.58 -5.12 16.01
N THR A 55 16.13 -6.33 16.32
CA THR A 55 14.72 -6.71 16.26
C THR A 55 14.23 -7.20 17.62
N ILE A 56 12.98 -6.89 17.95
CA ILE A 56 12.28 -7.40 19.13
C ILE A 56 10.95 -7.99 18.67
N SER A 57 10.63 -9.18 19.14
CA SER A 57 9.35 -9.82 18.88
C SER A 57 8.40 -9.62 20.05
N VAL A 58 7.16 -9.17 19.74
CA VAL A 58 6.03 -9.16 20.66
C VAL A 58 4.82 -9.69 19.92
N PRO A 59 4.18 -10.77 20.38
CA PRO A 59 3.03 -11.35 19.71
C PRO A 59 1.88 -10.33 19.61
N MET A 60 1.36 -10.10 18.40
CA MET A 60 0.21 -9.24 18.15
C MET A 60 -0.69 -9.92 17.12
N ALA A 61 -1.92 -10.28 17.51
CA ALA A 61 -2.88 -10.89 16.60
C ALA A 61 -3.42 -9.88 15.59
N ARG A 62 -3.59 -10.28 14.32
CA ARG A 62 -4.24 -9.41 13.30
C ARG A 62 -5.71 -9.16 13.63
N LYS A 63 -6.43 -10.19 14.08
CA LYS A 63 -7.86 -10.14 14.45
C LYS A 63 -8.04 -9.51 15.83
N ILE A 64 -9.27 -9.08 16.14
CA ILE A 64 -9.64 -8.59 17.47
C ILE A 64 -9.54 -9.76 18.45
N ALA A 65 -8.68 -9.67 19.45
CA ALA A 65 -8.40 -10.71 20.44
C ALA A 65 -8.09 -10.09 21.82
N PRO A 66 -9.10 -9.65 22.59
CA PRO A 66 -8.91 -8.78 23.76
C PRO A 66 -7.93 -9.35 24.80
N PHE A 67 -8.00 -10.65 25.13
CA PHE A 67 -7.08 -11.26 26.09
C PHE A 67 -5.64 -11.32 25.58
N SER A 68 -5.45 -11.70 24.32
CA SER A 68 -4.13 -11.68 23.67
C SER A 68 -3.59 -10.26 23.56
N ASP A 69 -4.47 -9.30 23.22
CA ASP A 69 -4.11 -7.88 23.08
C ASP A 69 -3.64 -7.29 24.41
N LEU A 70 -4.29 -7.69 25.53
CA LEU A 70 -3.87 -7.28 26.88
C LEU A 70 -2.48 -7.84 27.23
N LYS A 71 -2.22 -9.12 26.91
CA LYS A 71 -0.89 -9.72 27.09
C LYS A 71 0.17 -8.98 26.27
N SER A 72 -0.12 -8.71 24.99
CA SER A 72 0.76 -7.95 24.12
C SER A 72 1.05 -6.55 24.67
N LEU A 73 0.03 -5.88 25.22
CA LEU A 73 0.18 -4.56 25.85
C LEU A 73 1.16 -4.61 27.02
N PHE A 74 1.04 -5.61 27.92
CA PHE A 74 1.98 -5.76 29.04
C PHE A 74 3.40 -6.08 28.58
N GLU A 75 3.57 -6.90 27.55
CA GLU A 75 4.87 -7.18 26.96
C GLU A 75 5.49 -5.91 26.34
N LEU A 76 4.72 -5.11 25.60
CA LEU A 76 5.17 -3.82 25.07
C LEU A 76 5.58 -2.85 26.19
N ILE A 77 4.82 -2.77 27.28
CA ILE A 77 5.18 -1.95 28.46
C ILE A 77 6.53 -2.42 29.05
N ARG A 78 6.74 -3.74 29.17
CA ARG A 78 8.02 -4.29 29.68
C ARG A 78 9.16 -3.94 28.73
N VAL A 79 8.96 -4.09 27.42
CA VAL A 79 9.98 -3.75 26.41
C VAL A 79 10.31 -2.26 26.48
N PHE A 80 9.33 -1.36 26.49
CA PHE A 80 9.58 0.07 26.49
C PHE A 80 10.21 0.57 27.80
N ARG A 81 9.88 -0.04 28.94
CA ARG A 81 10.58 0.24 30.22
C ARG A 81 12.04 -0.21 30.18
N LYS A 82 12.35 -1.36 29.58
CA LYS A 82 13.70 -1.89 29.45
C LYS A 82 14.53 -1.08 28.46
N GLU A 83 13.98 -0.83 27.27
CA GLU A 83 14.70 -0.17 26.18
C GLU A 83 14.77 1.35 26.35
N ARG A 84 13.85 1.98 27.05
CA ARG A 84 13.75 3.44 27.28
C ARG A 84 13.92 4.24 25.99
N PRO A 85 13.07 4.00 24.96
CA PRO A 85 13.21 4.69 23.68
C PRO A 85 12.88 6.18 23.82
N ASP A 86 13.56 7.02 23.06
CA ASP A 86 13.21 8.43 22.88
C ASP A 86 11.95 8.57 22.00
N MET A 87 11.75 7.65 21.07
CA MET A 87 10.61 7.64 20.15
C MET A 87 10.07 6.22 19.90
N VAL A 88 8.75 6.13 19.85
CA VAL A 88 8.03 4.96 19.28
C VAL A 88 7.20 5.42 18.11
N HIS A 89 7.38 4.80 16.95
CA HIS A 89 6.62 5.09 15.74
C HIS A 89 5.94 3.83 15.18
N SER A 90 4.63 3.81 15.20
CA SER A 90 3.78 2.70 14.75
C SER A 90 3.07 3.02 13.44
N ILE A 91 2.72 1.99 12.66
CA ILE A 91 2.09 2.18 11.36
C ILE A 91 0.83 1.34 11.10
N THR A 92 0.64 0.19 11.71
CA THR A 92 -0.56 -0.63 11.51
C THR A 92 -1.59 -0.43 12.61
N PRO A 93 -2.91 -0.63 12.39
CA PRO A 93 -3.94 -0.30 13.38
C PRO A 93 -3.72 -0.97 14.75
N LYS A 94 -3.50 -2.29 14.80
CA LYS A 94 -3.30 -3.03 16.06
C LYS A 94 -2.00 -2.60 16.76
N ALA A 95 -0.87 -2.58 16.04
CA ALA A 95 0.39 -2.11 16.62
C ALA A 95 0.28 -0.63 17.02
N GLY A 96 -0.48 0.18 16.28
CA GLY A 96 -0.80 1.56 16.62
C GLY A 96 -1.43 1.66 17.97
N LEU A 97 -2.56 0.98 18.18
CA LEU A 97 -3.29 0.99 19.44
C LEU A 97 -2.40 0.57 20.60
N LEU A 98 -1.83 -0.64 20.52
CA LEU A 98 -1.10 -1.22 21.64
C LEU A 98 0.22 -0.49 21.92
N SER A 99 0.98 -0.12 20.87
CA SER A 99 2.25 0.59 21.05
C SER A 99 2.05 2.02 21.57
N MET A 100 1.03 2.75 21.08
CA MET A 100 0.78 4.10 21.56
C MET A 100 0.28 4.11 23.02
N MET A 101 -0.55 3.15 23.42
CA MET A 101 -0.97 2.96 24.81
C MET A 101 0.23 2.62 25.71
N ALA A 102 1.04 1.64 25.33
CA ALA A 102 2.23 1.23 26.08
C ALA A 102 3.25 2.38 26.20
N ALA A 103 3.51 3.09 25.10
CA ALA A 103 4.44 4.20 25.07
C ALA A 103 3.95 5.39 25.91
N LYS A 104 2.64 5.68 25.93
CA LYS A 104 2.05 6.69 26.81
C LYS A 104 2.19 6.27 28.28
N TRP A 105 1.89 5.02 28.61
CA TRP A 105 2.02 4.48 29.96
C TRP A 105 3.45 4.52 30.49
N THR A 106 4.42 4.23 29.64
CA THR A 106 5.85 4.25 29.98
C THR A 106 6.50 5.62 29.82
N ARG A 107 5.70 6.66 29.48
CA ARG A 107 6.14 8.05 29.32
C ARG A 107 7.22 8.23 28.25
N VAL A 108 7.17 7.43 27.15
CA VAL A 108 8.04 7.69 26.00
C VAL A 108 7.78 9.11 25.48
N PRO A 109 8.83 9.95 25.33
CA PRO A 109 8.62 11.37 25.00
C PRO A 109 7.92 11.58 23.66
N VAL A 110 8.39 10.93 22.61
CA VAL A 110 7.84 11.08 21.26
C VAL A 110 7.11 9.80 20.84
N ARG A 111 5.81 9.94 20.55
CA ARG A 111 4.92 8.84 20.19
C ARG A 111 4.22 9.17 18.88
N ILE A 112 4.62 8.52 17.81
CA ILE A 112 4.11 8.78 16.46
C ILE A 112 3.26 7.61 15.99
N HIS A 113 2.09 7.93 15.42
CA HIS A 113 1.31 6.95 14.67
C HIS A 113 1.06 7.43 13.26
N THR A 114 1.44 6.63 12.27
CA THR A 114 1.06 6.83 10.87
C THR A 114 -0.22 6.07 10.58
N PHE A 115 -1.23 6.76 10.03
CA PHE A 115 -2.44 6.15 9.48
C PHE A 115 -2.23 5.89 7.98
N PRO A 116 -1.92 4.63 7.58
CA PRO A 116 -1.72 4.28 6.17
C PRO A 116 -3.04 4.06 5.42
N GLY A 117 -4.17 4.18 6.10
CA GLY A 117 -5.53 4.00 5.61
C GLY A 117 -6.48 3.88 6.78
N LEU A 118 -7.78 3.99 6.51
CA LEU A 118 -8.84 3.85 7.50
C LEU A 118 -9.77 2.70 7.12
N ILE A 119 -10.11 1.87 8.09
CA ILE A 119 -11.01 0.71 7.86
C ILE A 119 -12.46 1.09 8.15
N PHE A 120 -12.70 1.88 9.20
CA PHE A 120 -14.05 2.18 9.69
C PHE A 120 -14.99 2.89 8.70
N PRO A 121 -14.52 3.68 7.70
CA PRO A 121 -15.43 4.29 6.73
C PRO A 121 -16.24 3.26 5.92
N TYR A 122 -15.68 2.08 5.74
CA TYR A 122 -16.23 0.97 4.94
C TYR A 122 -16.97 -0.09 5.79
N GLU A 123 -17.05 0.13 7.10
CA GLU A 123 -17.76 -0.75 8.04
C GLU A 123 -19.06 -0.12 8.52
N LYS A 124 -19.99 -0.95 9.03
CA LYS A 124 -21.30 -0.51 9.53
C LYS A 124 -21.50 -0.90 10.99
N GLY A 125 -22.51 -0.29 11.61
CA GLY A 125 -22.99 -0.69 12.94
C GLY A 125 -21.94 -0.57 14.06
N TRP A 126 -21.93 -1.55 14.96
CA TRP A 126 -21.05 -1.58 16.13
C TRP A 126 -19.56 -1.68 15.77
N LYS A 127 -19.23 -2.42 14.70
CA LYS A 127 -17.85 -2.59 14.23
C LYS A 127 -17.23 -1.25 13.81
N ARG A 128 -17.98 -0.42 13.09
CA ARG A 128 -17.55 0.94 12.75
C ARG A 128 -17.26 1.76 14.00
N ARG A 129 -18.17 1.74 14.98
CA ARG A 129 -18.01 2.49 16.24
C ARG A 129 -16.77 2.02 17.01
N LEU A 130 -16.55 0.71 17.09
CA LEU A 130 -15.37 0.13 17.74
C LEU A 130 -14.08 0.61 17.06
N LEU A 131 -13.98 0.49 15.75
CA LEU A 131 -12.79 0.91 15.00
C LEU A 131 -12.54 2.42 15.14
N MET A 132 -13.57 3.25 15.06
CA MET A 132 -13.43 4.70 15.32
C MET A 132 -12.93 4.98 16.74
N THR A 133 -13.40 4.23 17.72
CA THR A 133 -12.97 4.39 19.12
C THR A 133 -11.51 3.98 19.31
N THR A 134 -11.09 2.88 18.71
CA THR A 134 -9.69 2.44 18.75
C THR A 134 -8.76 3.44 18.04
N ASP A 135 -9.16 3.99 16.89
CA ASP A 135 -8.38 5.00 16.17
C ASP A 135 -8.28 6.31 16.98
N ARG A 136 -9.39 6.75 17.61
CA ARG A 136 -9.37 7.90 18.54
C ARG A 136 -8.45 7.66 19.74
N LEU A 137 -8.49 6.48 20.33
CA LEU A 137 -7.62 6.11 21.44
C LEU A 137 -6.14 6.10 21.00
N THR A 138 -5.84 5.51 19.85
CA THR A 138 -4.50 5.53 19.25
C THR A 138 -4.00 6.96 19.06
N ALA A 139 -4.79 7.79 18.40
CA ALA A 139 -4.45 9.19 18.14
C ALA A 139 -4.32 10.01 19.46
N SER A 140 -5.13 9.73 20.49
CA SER A 140 -5.04 10.40 21.79
C SER A 140 -3.75 10.06 22.54
N CYS A 141 -3.28 8.82 22.42
CA CYS A 141 -2.05 8.35 23.06
C CYS A 141 -0.80 8.80 22.31
N ALA A 142 -0.85 8.98 21.01
CA ALA A 142 0.24 9.53 20.20
C ALA A 142 0.52 11.01 20.56
N THR A 143 1.76 11.48 20.42
CA THR A 143 2.10 12.92 20.44
C THR A 143 1.91 13.53 19.05
N HIS A 144 2.20 12.77 18.01
CA HIS A 144 2.09 13.18 16.61
C HIS A 144 1.33 12.13 15.81
N VAL A 145 0.50 12.59 14.89
CA VAL A 145 -0.27 11.75 13.97
C VAL A 145 0.08 12.14 12.55
N ILE A 146 0.48 11.16 11.76
CA ILE A 146 0.85 11.32 10.35
C ILE A 146 -0.20 10.61 9.49
N PRO A 147 -1.02 11.33 8.73
CA PRO A 147 -1.83 10.72 7.67
C PRO A 147 -0.94 10.38 6.47
N GLU A 148 -1.20 9.26 5.82
CA GLU A 148 -0.43 8.83 4.64
C GLU A 148 -0.59 9.77 3.44
N GLY A 149 -1.78 10.38 3.33
CA GLY A 149 -2.12 11.32 2.26
C GLY A 149 -3.16 12.35 2.70
N VAL A 150 -3.51 13.23 1.78
CA VAL A 150 -4.48 14.31 1.99
C VAL A 150 -5.88 13.74 2.27
N GLY A 151 -6.29 12.71 1.52
CA GLY A 151 -7.60 12.07 1.71
C GLY A 151 -7.74 11.45 3.10
N ILE A 152 -6.68 10.79 3.61
CA ILE A 152 -6.68 10.25 4.98
C ILE A 152 -6.68 11.38 6.02
N ARG A 153 -5.95 12.47 5.79
CA ARG A 153 -5.98 13.66 6.66
C ARG A 153 -7.41 14.21 6.78
N ASP A 154 -8.08 14.38 5.66
CA ASP A 154 -9.41 14.97 5.60
C ASP A 154 -10.45 14.05 6.26
N ASP A 155 -10.33 12.74 6.09
CA ASP A 155 -11.17 11.77 6.79
C ASP A 155 -10.91 11.78 8.31
N LEU A 156 -9.68 11.86 8.77
CA LEU A 156 -9.36 11.99 10.21
C LEU A 156 -10.01 13.23 10.83
N ILE A 157 -10.05 14.34 10.09
CA ILE A 157 -10.72 15.59 10.49
C ILE A 157 -12.25 15.42 10.45
N ARG A 158 -12.79 14.96 9.32
CA ARG A 158 -14.22 14.78 9.06
C ARG A 158 -14.89 13.89 10.11
N PHE A 159 -14.25 12.79 10.46
CA PHE A 159 -14.77 11.83 11.44
C PHE A 159 -14.35 12.14 12.88
N LYS A 160 -13.70 13.28 13.09
CA LYS A 160 -13.26 13.74 14.43
C LYS A 160 -12.45 12.67 15.16
N ILE A 161 -11.49 12.03 14.46
CA ILE A 161 -10.60 11.05 15.07
C ILE A 161 -9.58 11.73 15.97
N THR A 162 -9.07 12.88 15.56
CA THR A 162 -8.15 13.70 16.38
C THR A 162 -8.38 15.19 16.17
N ARG A 163 -7.96 16.00 17.16
CA ARG A 163 -7.86 17.46 17.07
C ARG A 163 -6.42 17.93 16.96
N LYS A 164 -5.46 17.01 16.93
CA LYS A 164 -4.04 17.36 16.81
C LYS A 164 -3.76 17.88 15.40
N PRO A 165 -2.77 18.76 15.25
CA PRO A 165 -2.29 19.14 13.94
C PRO A 165 -1.91 17.88 13.13
N LEU A 166 -2.36 17.82 11.88
CA LEU A 166 -2.09 16.72 10.95
C LEU A 166 -1.17 17.22 9.84
N ARG A 167 -0.04 16.57 9.68
CA ARG A 167 0.93 16.90 8.63
C ARG A 167 1.11 15.70 7.71
N VAL A 168 0.74 15.85 6.45
CA VAL A 168 1.15 14.92 5.39
C VAL A 168 2.63 15.18 5.11
N LEU A 169 3.44 14.13 5.09
CA LEU A 169 4.87 14.25 4.82
C LEU A 169 5.13 14.21 3.31
N GLY A 170 5.90 15.16 2.80
CA GLY A 170 6.17 15.28 1.38
C GLY A 170 4.88 15.42 0.56
N ASN A 171 4.74 14.58 -0.43
CA ASN A 171 3.55 14.51 -1.29
C ASN A 171 2.56 13.40 -0.89
N GLY A 172 2.65 12.92 0.34
CA GLY A 172 1.99 11.68 0.77
C GLY A 172 2.84 10.44 0.44
N ASN A 173 2.26 9.26 0.61
CA ASN A 173 2.94 7.97 0.44
C ASN A 173 4.16 7.78 1.36
N VAL A 174 3.96 7.13 2.49
CA VAL A 174 5.01 6.94 3.51
C VAL A 174 6.10 5.93 3.12
N ARG A 175 5.89 5.16 2.05
CA ARG A 175 6.84 4.17 1.53
C ARG A 175 7.79 4.77 0.49
N GLY A 176 7.27 5.60 -0.41
CA GLY A 176 7.96 6.02 -1.62
C GLY A 176 8.15 4.89 -2.62
N ILE A 177 8.65 5.23 -3.78
CA ILE A 177 9.02 4.29 -4.84
C ILE A 177 10.50 4.42 -5.18
N ASP A 178 11.17 3.29 -5.38
CA ASP A 178 12.55 3.26 -5.92
C ASP A 178 12.50 3.36 -7.44
N LEU A 179 12.65 4.57 -7.97
CA LEU A 179 12.62 4.80 -9.40
C LEU A 179 13.78 4.14 -10.15
N SER A 180 14.90 3.83 -9.48
CA SER A 180 15.98 3.08 -10.09
C SER A 180 15.63 1.59 -10.29
N HIS A 181 14.70 1.08 -9.48
CA HIS A 181 14.18 -0.27 -9.61
C HIS A 181 13.08 -0.35 -10.68
N TYR A 182 12.14 0.62 -10.70
CA TYR A 182 11.03 0.66 -11.66
C TYR A 182 11.42 1.40 -12.95
N VAL A 183 12.36 0.81 -13.69
CA VAL A 183 12.86 1.32 -14.96
C VAL A 183 12.82 0.21 -16.02
N ARG A 184 12.39 0.52 -17.22
CA ARG A 184 12.44 -0.44 -18.35
C ARG A 184 13.88 -0.65 -18.78
N THR A 185 14.38 -1.87 -18.64
CA THR A 185 15.70 -2.30 -19.09
C THR A 185 15.54 -3.28 -20.24
N GLU A 186 16.59 -3.49 -21.05
CA GLU A 186 16.56 -4.49 -22.12
C GLU A 186 16.19 -5.90 -21.62
N LYS A 187 16.70 -6.28 -20.44
CA LYS A 187 16.33 -7.55 -19.80
C LYS A 187 14.83 -7.63 -19.52
N LEU A 188 14.23 -6.56 -18.98
CA LEU A 188 12.79 -6.51 -18.70
C LEU A 188 11.98 -6.54 -20.00
N SER A 189 12.43 -5.87 -21.04
CA SER A 189 11.75 -5.89 -22.36
C SER A 189 11.74 -7.29 -22.95
N ARG A 190 12.82 -8.05 -22.82
CA ARG A 190 12.86 -9.47 -23.21
C ARG A 190 11.89 -10.32 -22.39
N SER A 191 11.93 -10.18 -21.04
CA SER A 191 10.98 -10.90 -20.17
C SER A 191 9.51 -10.54 -20.45
N ALA A 192 9.23 -9.30 -20.83
CA ALA A 192 7.89 -8.87 -21.24
C ALA A 192 7.45 -9.54 -22.55
N ALA A 193 8.34 -9.62 -23.54
CA ALA A 193 8.07 -10.34 -24.79
C ALA A 193 7.84 -11.84 -24.53
N ASP A 194 8.65 -12.46 -23.68
CA ASP A 194 8.47 -13.85 -23.28
C ASP A 194 7.10 -14.08 -22.62
N LEU A 195 6.65 -13.16 -21.74
CA LEU A 195 5.32 -13.23 -21.13
C LEU A 195 4.20 -13.09 -22.18
N ARG A 196 4.27 -12.11 -23.08
CA ARG A 196 3.27 -11.95 -24.15
C ARG A 196 3.20 -13.20 -25.04
N ASN A 197 4.35 -13.77 -25.41
CA ASN A 197 4.42 -15.00 -26.19
C ASN A 197 3.84 -16.21 -25.44
N CYS A 198 4.16 -16.35 -24.14
CA CYS A 198 3.64 -17.43 -23.29
C CYS A 198 2.11 -17.44 -23.22
N TYR A 199 1.49 -16.28 -23.24
CA TYR A 199 0.04 -16.08 -23.18
C TYR A 199 -0.60 -15.83 -24.58
N ASN A 200 0.14 -16.05 -25.67
CA ASN A 200 -0.32 -15.86 -27.04
C ASN A 200 -0.92 -14.48 -27.32
N ILE A 201 -0.39 -13.43 -26.68
CA ILE A 201 -0.82 -12.03 -26.90
C ILE A 201 -0.19 -11.55 -28.20
N PRO A 202 -0.97 -11.19 -29.22
CA PRO A 202 -0.42 -10.74 -30.51
C PRO A 202 0.29 -9.37 -30.35
N ASP A 203 1.14 -9.03 -31.33
CA ASP A 203 1.90 -7.77 -31.31
C ASP A 203 0.97 -6.53 -31.31
N ASP A 204 -0.18 -6.64 -31.97
CA ASP A 204 -1.24 -5.61 -32.01
C ASP A 204 -2.33 -5.81 -30.94
N GLY A 205 -2.11 -6.73 -30.00
CA GLY A 205 -3.00 -6.96 -28.87
C GLY A 205 -2.77 -5.95 -27.74
N PHE A 206 -3.83 -5.62 -27.00
CA PHE A 206 -3.76 -4.72 -25.86
C PHE A 206 -3.92 -5.48 -24.53
N ALA A 207 -2.98 -5.32 -23.62
CA ALA A 207 -2.99 -6.02 -22.33
C ALA A 207 -3.22 -5.04 -21.17
N PHE A 208 -4.37 -5.19 -20.51
CA PHE A 208 -4.59 -4.56 -19.20
C PHE A 208 -3.92 -5.36 -18.10
N ILE A 209 -3.52 -4.70 -17.01
CA ILE A 209 -2.96 -5.37 -15.85
C ILE A 209 -3.64 -4.90 -14.56
N PHE A 210 -3.92 -5.85 -13.68
CA PHE A 210 -4.20 -5.63 -12.27
C PHE A 210 -3.05 -6.23 -11.44
N VAL A 211 -2.60 -5.50 -10.42
CA VAL A 211 -1.59 -6.00 -9.47
C VAL A 211 -2.11 -5.81 -8.05
N GLY A 212 -2.18 -6.89 -7.28
CA GLY A 212 -2.63 -6.85 -5.90
C GLY A 212 -3.23 -8.17 -5.42
N ARG A 213 -3.77 -8.16 -4.20
CA ARG A 213 -4.53 -9.30 -3.69
C ARG A 213 -5.80 -9.50 -4.52
N LEU A 214 -6.11 -10.76 -4.82
CA LEU A 214 -7.34 -11.09 -5.52
C LEU A 214 -8.47 -11.22 -4.49
N ASP A 215 -9.05 -10.11 -4.12
CA ASP A 215 -10.19 -10.05 -3.19
C ASP A 215 -11.24 -9.03 -3.63
N ARG A 216 -12.44 -9.12 -3.03
CA ARG A 216 -13.57 -8.22 -3.37
C ARG A 216 -13.33 -6.76 -3.02
N ASP A 217 -12.47 -6.47 -2.02
CA ASP A 217 -12.14 -5.09 -1.67
C ASP A 217 -11.26 -4.44 -2.76
N LYS A 218 -10.62 -5.27 -3.60
CA LYS A 218 -9.82 -4.83 -4.74
C LYS A 218 -10.61 -4.71 -6.05
N GLY A 219 -11.90 -5.04 -6.04
CA GLY A 219 -12.78 -4.85 -7.18
C GLY A 219 -12.56 -5.84 -8.31
N ILE A 220 -12.08 -7.06 -8.01
CA ILE A 220 -11.83 -8.09 -9.02
C ILE A 220 -13.12 -8.53 -9.71
N ASP A 221 -14.21 -8.64 -8.97
CA ASP A 221 -15.51 -9.03 -9.53
C ASP A 221 -15.97 -8.00 -10.60
N GLU A 222 -15.84 -6.70 -10.29
CA GLU A 222 -16.17 -5.62 -11.22
C GLU A 222 -15.24 -5.58 -12.44
N LEU A 223 -13.93 -5.86 -12.21
CA LEU A 223 -12.95 -5.88 -13.28
C LEU A 223 -13.23 -7.00 -14.28
N VAL A 224 -13.46 -8.21 -13.79
CA VAL A 224 -13.75 -9.37 -14.65
C VAL A 224 -15.07 -9.16 -15.41
N GLN A 225 -16.09 -8.60 -14.75
CA GLN A 225 -17.36 -8.27 -15.42
C GLN A 225 -17.17 -7.24 -16.55
N ALA A 226 -16.42 -6.17 -16.30
CA ALA A 226 -16.13 -5.14 -17.30
C ALA A 226 -15.29 -5.72 -18.46
N PHE A 227 -14.26 -6.51 -18.14
CA PHE A 227 -13.39 -7.14 -19.12
C PHE A 227 -14.14 -8.12 -20.04
N ARG A 228 -14.99 -8.98 -19.49
CA ARG A 228 -15.83 -9.91 -20.25
C ARG A 228 -16.77 -9.22 -21.24
N LYS A 229 -17.21 -8.01 -20.93
CA LYS A 229 -18.00 -7.18 -21.86
C LYS A 229 -17.10 -6.62 -22.96
N LEU A 230 -15.90 -6.14 -22.60
CA LEU A 230 -14.95 -5.55 -23.54
C LEU A 230 -14.41 -6.59 -24.56
N GLU A 231 -14.07 -7.78 -24.10
CA GLU A 231 -13.52 -8.85 -24.92
C GLU A 231 -14.45 -9.27 -26.07
N LYS A 232 -15.78 -9.19 -25.87
CA LYS A 232 -16.77 -9.49 -26.93
C LYS A 232 -16.69 -8.52 -28.10
N ASP A 233 -16.35 -7.27 -27.80
CA ASP A 233 -16.25 -6.21 -28.79
C ASP A 233 -14.82 -6.11 -29.37
N GLU A 234 -13.82 -6.53 -28.59
CA GLU A 234 -12.38 -6.37 -28.87
C GLU A 234 -11.61 -7.69 -28.62
N PRO A 235 -11.61 -8.61 -29.58
CA PRO A 235 -11.08 -9.97 -29.38
C PRO A 235 -9.54 -10.06 -29.22
N LYS A 236 -8.79 -8.95 -29.32
CA LYS A 236 -7.35 -8.89 -29.10
C LYS A 236 -6.98 -8.28 -27.74
N VAL A 237 -7.97 -8.08 -26.85
CA VAL A 237 -7.71 -7.58 -25.52
C VAL A 237 -7.38 -8.71 -24.56
N HIS A 238 -6.45 -8.47 -23.66
CA HIS A 238 -6.02 -9.43 -22.64
C HIS A 238 -5.99 -8.76 -21.25
N LEU A 239 -6.12 -9.56 -20.19
CA LEU A 239 -6.08 -9.10 -18.82
C LEU A 239 -5.10 -9.93 -17.99
N PHE A 240 -4.05 -9.30 -17.48
CA PHE A 240 -3.18 -9.88 -16.46
C PHE A 240 -3.75 -9.63 -15.05
N LEU A 241 -3.95 -10.71 -14.31
CA LEU A 241 -4.27 -10.68 -12.87
C LEU A 241 -3.06 -11.15 -12.09
N VAL A 242 -2.29 -10.19 -11.51
CA VAL A 242 -1.02 -10.49 -10.85
C VAL A 242 -1.16 -10.41 -9.34
N GLY A 243 -1.13 -11.57 -8.69
CA GLY A 243 -1.25 -11.69 -7.24
C GLY A 243 -1.87 -13.00 -6.79
N ALA A 244 -2.24 -13.07 -5.52
CA ALA A 244 -2.84 -14.25 -4.92
C ALA A 244 -4.11 -13.92 -4.14
N GLU A 245 -5.00 -14.90 -3.99
CA GLU A 245 -6.08 -14.83 -3.01
C GLU A 245 -5.47 -14.86 -1.59
N GLU A 246 -6.01 -14.04 -0.69
CA GLU A 246 -5.66 -14.09 0.73
C GLU A 246 -6.69 -14.95 1.48
N PRO A 247 -6.27 -16.04 2.18
CA PRO A 247 -7.20 -16.94 2.87
C PRO A 247 -8.08 -16.25 3.92
N GLU A 248 -7.60 -15.14 4.48
CA GLU A 248 -8.33 -14.31 5.45
C GLU A 248 -9.05 -13.12 4.82
N GLY A 249 -8.92 -12.92 3.50
CA GLY A 249 -9.56 -11.85 2.73
C GLY A 249 -11.05 -12.11 2.47
N LYS A 250 -11.68 -11.15 1.80
CA LYS A 250 -13.03 -11.34 1.25
C LYS A 250 -12.88 -12.03 -0.10
N SER A 251 -13.12 -13.34 -0.15
CA SER A 251 -13.05 -14.10 -1.40
C SER A 251 -13.86 -13.44 -2.51
N ILE A 252 -13.33 -13.45 -3.73
CA ILE A 252 -14.07 -13.11 -4.94
C ILE A 252 -15.23 -14.09 -5.16
N LEU A 253 -16.21 -13.71 -5.97
CA LEU A 253 -17.35 -14.57 -6.27
C LEU A 253 -16.91 -15.85 -6.98
N ASP A 254 -17.59 -16.97 -6.71
CA ASP A 254 -17.27 -18.25 -7.35
C ASP A 254 -17.48 -18.18 -8.87
N GLU A 255 -18.51 -17.46 -9.33
CA GLU A 255 -18.71 -17.16 -10.75
C GLU A 255 -17.50 -16.45 -11.37
N THR A 256 -16.93 -15.46 -10.67
CA THR A 256 -15.72 -14.74 -11.10
C THR A 256 -14.53 -15.70 -11.21
N LYS A 257 -14.38 -16.63 -10.25
CA LYS A 257 -13.32 -17.66 -10.30
C LYS A 257 -13.47 -18.59 -11.48
N GLU A 258 -14.71 -19.02 -11.77
CA GLU A 258 -14.99 -19.86 -12.92
C GLU A 258 -14.68 -19.16 -14.24
N ILE A 259 -15.01 -17.89 -14.36
CA ILE A 259 -14.65 -17.08 -15.52
C ILE A 259 -13.13 -17.03 -15.68
N ILE A 260 -12.41 -16.61 -14.64
CA ILE A 260 -10.93 -16.52 -14.67
C ILE A 260 -10.29 -17.86 -15.09
N ALA A 261 -10.84 -18.97 -14.62
CA ALA A 261 -10.28 -20.31 -14.89
C ALA A 261 -10.54 -20.82 -16.31
N ARG A 262 -11.55 -20.29 -17.02
CA ARG A 262 -11.99 -20.79 -18.35
C ARG A 262 -11.70 -19.83 -19.50
N ASP A 263 -11.33 -18.61 -19.20
CA ASP A 263 -11.16 -17.55 -20.18
C ASP A 263 -9.70 -17.46 -20.62
N ASP A 264 -9.44 -17.74 -21.88
CA ASP A 264 -8.10 -17.75 -22.46
C ASP A 264 -7.47 -16.35 -22.59
N HIS A 265 -8.25 -15.28 -22.38
CA HIS A 265 -7.79 -13.88 -22.41
C HIS A 265 -7.52 -13.31 -21.01
N ILE A 266 -7.87 -14.05 -19.94
CA ILE A 266 -7.59 -13.68 -18.55
C ILE A 266 -6.43 -14.53 -18.02
N HIS A 267 -5.30 -13.90 -17.77
CA HIS A 267 -4.05 -14.56 -17.39
C HIS A 267 -3.74 -14.34 -15.91
N LEU A 268 -3.94 -15.37 -15.12
CA LEU A 268 -3.63 -15.37 -13.69
C LEU A 268 -2.16 -15.73 -13.46
N SER A 269 -1.44 -14.92 -12.67
CA SER A 269 -0.08 -15.27 -12.26
C SER A 269 -0.08 -16.46 -11.29
N ASP A 270 1.03 -17.23 -11.27
CA ASP A 270 1.23 -18.28 -10.27
C ASP A 270 1.48 -17.62 -8.89
N GLY A 271 0.37 -17.32 -8.21
CA GLY A 271 0.35 -16.73 -6.88
C GLY A 271 1.05 -15.37 -6.75
N TRP A 272 1.65 -15.14 -5.58
CA TRP A 272 2.36 -13.89 -5.29
C TRP A 272 3.69 -13.79 -6.04
N GLN A 273 3.88 -12.67 -6.73
CA GLN A 273 5.07 -12.40 -7.51
C GLN A 273 6.07 -11.53 -6.73
N ALA A 274 7.31 -12.00 -6.61
CA ALA A 274 8.39 -11.26 -5.96
C ALA A 274 8.85 -10.04 -6.79
N ASP A 275 8.76 -10.13 -8.11
CA ASP A 275 9.06 -9.06 -9.06
C ASP A 275 7.91 -8.91 -10.06
N VAL A 276 7.17 -7.82 -9.95
CA VAL A 276 6.03 -7.52 -10.82
C VAL A 276 6.41 -6.71 -12.07
N ARG A 277 7.66 -6.27 -12.18
CA ARG A 277 8.12 -5.41 -13.28
C ARG A 277 8.01 -6.05 -14.66
N PRO A 278 8.31 -7.36 -14.86
CA PRO A 278 8.08 -8.01 -16.14
C PRO A 278 6.62 -7.93 -16.61
N TRP A 279 5.68 -8.06 -15.66
CA TRP A 279 4.25 -7.96 -15.92
C TRP A 279 3.83 -6.54 -16.30
N TYR A 280 4.31 -5.50 -15.54
CA TYR A 280 4.09 -4.11 -15.94
C TYR A 280 4.70 -3.80 -17.32
N ALA A 281 5.87 -4.39 -17.62
CA ALA A 281 6.52 -4.17 -18.91
C ALA A 281 5.78 -4.85 -20.07
N ALA A 282 5.06 -5.94 -19.81
CA ALA A 282 4.25 -6.67 -20.79
C ALA A 282 2.86 -6.06 -21.02
N ALA A 283 2.40 -5.21 -20.11
CA ALA A 283 1.08 -4.56 -20.15
C ALA A 283 1.14 -3.18 -20.83
N ASP A 284 -0.04 -2.72 -21.26
CA ASP A 284 -0.26 -1.42 -21.90
C ASP A 284 -0.93 -0.41 -20.97
N ALA A 285 -1.77 -0.86 -20.03
CA ALA A 285 -2.41 0.00 -19.02
C ALA A 285 -2.70 -0.75 -17.72
N LEU A 286 -2.64 -0.03 -16.58
CA LEU A 286 -3.10 -0.54 -15.28
C LEU A 286 -4.59 -0.30 -15.09
N VAL A 287 -5.30 -1.30 -14.56
CA VAL A 287 -6.66 -1.13 -14.01
C VAL A 287 -6.64 -1.46 -12.53
N HIS A 288 -6.99 -0.48 -11.69
CA HIS A 288 -6.99 -0.64 -10.23
C HIS A 288 -8.36 -0.25 -9.63
N PRO A 289 -9.37 -1.14 -9.75
CA PRO A 289 -10.77 -0.84 -9.40
C PRO A 289 -11.07 -1.02 -7.91
N SER A 290 -10.08 -0.77 -7.05
CA SER A 290 -10.18 -0.99 -5.61
C SER A 290 -11.31 -0.18 -4.99
N ARG A 291 -12.01 -0.78 -4.02
CA ARG A 291 -13.10 -0.12 -3.29
C ARG A 291 -12.57 0.73 -2.13
N ARG A 292 -11.32 0.51 -1.71
CA ARG A 292 -10.67 1.26 -0.64
C ARG A 292 -9.16 1.14 -0.71
N GLU A 293 -8.47 2.25 -0.52
CA GLU A 293 -7.02 2.33 -0.36
C GLU A 293 -6.65 3.41 0.67
N GLY A 294 -5.44 3.35 1.17
CA GLY A 294 -4.80 4.49 1.80
C GLY A 294 -4.04 5.29 0.75
N PHE A 295 -3.05 4.62 0.14
CA PHE A 295 -2.26 5.16 -0.97
C PHE A 295 -1.79 3.98 -1.86
N PRO A 296 -2.37 3.76 -3.04
CA PRO A 296 -2.10 2.58 -3.85
C PRO A 296 -0.74 2.66 -4.55
N ASN A 297 0.27 2.00 -3.96
CA ASN A 297 1.63 1.97 -4.52
C ASN A 297 1.69 1.41 -5.94
N VAL A 298 0.84 0.43 -6.26
CA VAL A 298 0.78 -0.20 -7.58
C VAL A 298 0.48 0.80 -8.70
N VAL A 299 -0.27 1.87 -8.41
CA VAL A 299 -0.55 2.96 -9.35
C VAL A 299 0.70 3.79 -9.61
N ILE A 300 1.50 4.07 -8.56
CA ILE A 300 2.77 4.78 -8.71
C ILE A 300 3.80 3.90 -9.43
N GLU A 301 3.84 2.60 -9.11
CA GLU A 301 4.72 1.62 -9.74
C GLU A 301 4.43 1.50 -11.24
N ALA A 302 3.15 1.37 -11.61
CA ALA A 302 2.71 1.36 -13.00
C ALA A 302 3.08 2.66 -13.72
N GLY A 303 2.83 3.82 -13.11
CA GLY A 303 3.23 5.12 -13.65
C GLY A 303 4.75 5.20 -13.89
N ALA A 304 5.58 4.78 -12.93
CA ALA A 304 7.04 4.74 -13.06
C ALA A 304 7.48 3.82 -14.21
N MET A 305 6.76 2.71 -14.44
CA MET A 305 6.98 1.82 -15.58
C MET A 305 6.41 2.35 -16.90
N GLY A 306 5.75 3.52 -16.88
CA GLY A 306 5.20 4.19 -18.06
C GLY A 306 3.88 3.59 -18.50
N LEU A 307 3.00 3.26 -17.56
CA LEU A 307 1.63 2.86 -17.82
C LEU A 307 0.65 3.95 -17.37
N ALA A 308 -0.33 4.27 -18.19
CA ALA A 308 -1.52 4.98 -17.77
C ALA A 308 -2.38 4.08 -16.86
N SER A 309 -3.18 4.68 -15.99
CA SER A 309 -3.98 3.91 -15.04
C SER A 309 -5.45 4.29 -15.09
N ILE A 310 -6.33 3.28 -15.06
CA ILE A 310 -7.76 3.44 -14.74
C ILE A 310 -7.92 3.10 -13.26
N VAL A 311 -8.40 4.04 -12.46
CA VAL A 311 -8.54 3.88 -11.01
C VAL A 311 -9.93 4.28 -10.56
N THR A 312 -10.36 3.77 -9.41
CA THR A 312 -11.61 4.20 -8.79
C THR A 312 -11.45 5.50 -7.99
N ASP A 313 -12.54 6.24 -7.85
CA ASP A 313 -12.64 7.50 -7.11
C ASP A 313 -12.62 7.27 -5.59
N ILE A 314 -11.43 6.99 -5.06
CA ILE A 314 -11.16 6.72 -3.63
C ILE A 314 -9.95 7.48 -3.13
N ASN A 315 -9.75 7.51 -1.81
CA ASN A 315 -8.56 8.09 -1.21
C ASN A 315 -7.28 7.46 -1.80
N GLY A 316 -6.24 8.25 -1.90
CA GLY A 316 -4.97 7.86 -2.50
C GLY A 316 -5.00 7.87 -4.03
N SER A 317 -6.01 7.27 -4.67
CA SER A 317 -6.15 7.30 -6.14
C SER A 317 -6.21 8.73 -6.67
N ARG A 318 -7.06 9.58 -6.09
CA ARG A 318 -7.20 11.02 -6.42
C ARG A 318 -5.95 11.86 -6.15
N GLU A 319 -5.01 11.37 -5.36
CA GLU A 319 -3.77 12.06 -5.05
C GLU A 319 -2.67 11.72 -6.06
N ILE A 320 -2.79 10.55 -6.69
CA ILE A 320 -1.84 10.05 -7.70
C ILE A 320 -2.31 10.38 -9.10
N ILE A 321 -3.61 10.18 -9.37
CA ILE A 321 -4.20 10.37 -10.70
C ILE A 321 -4.93 11.71 -10.76
N SER A 322 -4.55 12.51 -11.76
CA SER A 322 -5.30 13.67 -12.25
C SER A 322 -6.08 13.21 -13.48
N ASP A 323 -7.40 13.15 -13.36
CA ASP A 323 -8.29 12.62 -14.39
C ASP A 323 -8.05 13.25 -15.75
N GLY A 324 -7.92 12.43 -16.79
CA GLY A 324 -7.62 12.85 -18.15
C GLY A 324 -6.16 13.30 -18.42
N GLN A 325 -5.28 13.37 -17.40
CA GLN A 325 -3.90 13.81 -17.55
C GLN A 325 -2.90 12.65 -17.50
N ASN A 326 -2.96 11.82 -16.46
CA ASN A 326 -2.07 10.68 -16.26
C ASN A 326 -2.83 9.36 -16.01
N GLY A 327 -4.11 9.36 -16.27
CA GLY A 327 -5.02 8.24 -16.11
C GLY A 327 -6.46 8.69 -16.08
N THR A 328 -7.35 7.75 -15.80
CA THR A 328 -8.81 7.98 -15.72
C THR A 328 -9.35 7.56 -14.36
N ILE A 329 -10.24 8.36 -13.79
CA ILE A 329 -10.92 8.08 -12.52
C ILE A 329 -12.38 7.69 -12.82
N VAL A 330 -12.80 6.52 -12.32
CA VAL A 330 -14.16 6.00 -12.46
C VAL A 330 -14.84 5.82 -11.09
N PRO A 331 -16.17 5.81 -11.00
CA PRO A 331 -16.88 5.47 -9.77
C PRO A 331 -16.48 4.07 -9.27
N ALA A 332 -16.38 3.91 -7.94
CA ALA A 332 -16.13 2.59 -7.36
C ALA A 332 -17.37 1.71 -7.45
N GLN A 333 -17.17 0.40 -7.64
CA GLN A 333 -18.24 -0.59 -7.75
C GLN A 333 -19.18 -0.34 -8.95
N ASP A 334 -18.66 0.20 -10.03
CA ASP A 334 -19.37 0.46 -11.28
C ASP A 334 -18.66 -0.22 -12.47
N PRO A 335 -19.00 -1.47 -12.79
CA PRO A 335 -18.40 -2.20 -13.90
C PRO A 335 -18.70 -1.59 -15.27
N GLU A 336 -19.81 -0.85 -15.42
CA GLU A 336 -20.13 -0.18 -16.68
C GLU A 336 -19.22 1.04 -16.93
N ALA A 337 -18.98 1.84 -15.90
CA ALA A 337 -18.02 2.94 -15.99
C ALA A 337 -16.60 2.41 -16.22
N LEU A 338 -16.24 1.28 -15.60
CA LEU A 338 -14.95 0.62 -15.80
C LEU A 338 -14.78 0.12 -17.23
N TYR A 339 -15.82 -0.57 -17.78
CA TYR A 339 -15.85 -0.98 -19.18
C TYR A 339 -15.68 0.22 -20.12
N ALA A 340 -16.45 1.29 -19.91
CA ALA A 340 -16.37 2.48 -20.77
C ALA A 340 -14.98 3.13 -20.76
N ALA A 341 -14.31 3.19 -19.59
CA ALA A 341 -12.95 3.69 -19.48
C ALA A 341 -11.93 2.79 -20.17
N MET A 342 -12.05 1.46 -20.02
CA MET A 342 -11.20 0.49 -20.70
C MET A 342 -11.39 0.57 -22.22
N LYS A 343 -12.62 0.68 -22.69
CA LYS A 343 -12.93 0.84 -24.14
C LYS A 343 -12.33 2.14 -24.69
N ALA A 344 -12.44 3.26 -23.94
CA ALA A 344 -11.85 4.54 -24.35
C ALA A 344 -10.31 4.47 -24.46
N PHE A 345 -9.65 3.62 -23.68
CA PHE A 345 -8.19 3.39 -23.79
C PHE A 345 -7.84 2.67 -25.09
N LEU A 346 -8.67 1.74 -25.55
CA LEU A 346 -8.49 1.06 -26.83
C LEU A 346 -8.79 1.98 -28.03
N ASP A 347 -9.83 2.80 -27.91
CA ASP A 347 -10.27 3.71 -28.98
C ASP A 347 -9.30 4.91 -29.19
N HIS A 348 -8.49 5.26 -28.16
CA HIS A 348 -7.62 6.44 -28.16
C HIS A 348 -6.20 6.11 -27.67
N PRO A 349 -5.45 5.21 -28.35
CA PRO A 349 -4.12 4.79 -27.91
C PRO A 349 -3.10 5.92 -27.81
N GLU A 350 -3.23 6.97 -28.62
CA GLU A 350 -2.41 8.16 -28.57
C GLU A 350 -2.54 8.92 -27.24
N LYS A 351 -3.78 9.05 -26.73
CA LYS A 351 -4.04 9.66 -25.41
C LYS A 351 -3.49 8.80 -24.28
N VAL A 352 -3.57 7.47 -24.40
CA VAL A 352 -3.00 6.56 -23.42
C VAL A 352 -1.50 6.72 -23.32
N GLN A 353 -0.80 6.92 -24.46
CA GLN A 353 0.64 7.17 -24.47
C GLN A 353 1.00 8.52 -23.82
N GLU A 354 0.22 9.57 -24.09
CA GLU A 354 0.38 10.87 -23.43
C GLU A 354 0.16 10.75 -21.90
N MET A 355 -0.89 10.09 -21.46
CA MET A 355 -1.16 9.81 -20.05
C MET A 355 -0.04 8.98 -19.41
N ALA A 356 0.49 7.99 -20.09
CA ALA A 356 1.58 7.14 -19.61
C ALA A 356 2.88 7.93 -19.42
N ALA A 357 3.18 8.85 -20.34
CA ALA A 357 4.33 9.77 -20.20
C ALA A 357 4.15 10.70 -18.99
N ALA A 358 2.96 11.29 -18.83
CA ALA A 358 2.63 12.12 -17.68
C ALA A 358 2.66 11.33 -16.37
N ALA A 359 2.17 10.08 -16.34
CA ALA A 359 2.20 9.20 -15.17
C ALA A 359 3.64 8.92 -14.72
N ARG A 360 4.54 8.66 -15.68
CA ARG A 360 5.97 8.49 -15.40
C ARG A 360 6.58 9.74 -14.78
N ASP A 361 6.25 10.90 -15.26
CA ASP A 361 6.78 12.16 -14.74
C ASP A 361 6.25 12.46 -13.33
N LEU A 362 4.95 12.26 -13.11
CA LEU A 362 4.31 12.45 -11.81
C LEU A 362 4.79 11.45 -10.75
N SER A 363 5.19 10.22 -11.13
CA SER A 363 5.73 9.23 -10.20
C SER A 363 6.99 9.70 -9.48
N LYS A 364 7.76 10.62 -10.08
CA LYS A 364 8.97 11.22 -9.48
C LYS A 364 8.68 11.96 -8.17
N ARG A 365 7.45 12.45 -7.97
CA ARG A 365 7.02 13.11 -6.73
C ARG A 365 7.06 12.18 -5.51
N TYR A 366 7.03 10.87 -5.75
CA TYR A 366 7.02 9.82 -4.74
C TYR A 366 8.35 9.07 -4.64
N GLU A 367 9.42 9.65 -5.20
CA GLU A 367 10.75 9.04 -5.14
C GLU A 367 11.16 8.75 -3.69
N GLN A 368 11.61 7.52 -3.43
CA GLN A 368 11.83 6.99 -2.09
C GLN A 368 12.83 7.80 -1.27
N LYS A 369 13.88 8.33 -1.92
CA LYS A 369 14.88 9.16 -1.22
C LYS A 369 14.27 10.45 -0.68
N TYR A 370 13.42 11.09 -1.49
CA TYR A 370 12.69 12.29 -1.08
C TYR A 370 11.74 12.01 0.09
N VAL A 371 10.95 10.93 0.01
CA VAL A 371 10.02 10.52 1.09
C VAL A 371 10.77 10.24 2.39
N ARG A 372 11.89 9.51 2.33
CA ARG A 372 12.75 9.21 3.49
C ARG A 372 13.36 10.48 4.07
N GLN A 373 13.78 11.42 3.22
CA GLN A 373 14.30 12.70 3.67
C GLN A 373 13.24 13.53 4.41
N CYS A 374 12.00 13.58 3.91
CA CYS A 374 10.89 14.25 4.60
C CYS A 374 10.64 13.64 5.99
N LEU A 375 10.69 12.31 6.11
CA LEU A 375 10.53 11.63 7.40
C LEU A 375 11.70 11.92 8.35
N ASP A 376 12.95 11.91 7.88
CA ASP A 376 14.12 12.21 8.69
C ASP A 376 14.12 13.66 9.18
N VAL A 377 13.71 14.62 8.33
CA VAL A 377 13.51 16.01 8.74
C VAL A 377 12.49 16.10 9.85
N PHE A 378 11.34 15.44 9.69
CA PHE A 378 10.30 15.40 10.72
C PHE A 378 10.81 14.78 12.04
N TYR A 379 11.57 13.69 11.98
CA TYR A 379 12.17 13.07 13.18
C TYR A 379 13.11 14.02 13.91
N ARG A 380 13.95 14.76 13.19
CA ARG A 380 14.84 15.77 13.77
C ARG A 380 14.09 16.94 14.42
N GLU A 381 12.95 17.33 13.86
CA GLU A 381 12.10 18.36 14.44
C GLU A 381 11.49 17.92 15.79
N VAL A 382 10.98 16.70 15.89
CA VAL A 382 10.23 16.22 17.05
C VAL A 382 11.11 15.59 18.14
N LEU A 383 12.38 15.29 17.85
CA LEU A 383 13.37 14.77 18.81
C LEU A 383 14.28 15.85 19.42
N ARG A 384 14.09 17.10 19.04
CA ARG A 384 14.74 18.23 19.68
C ARG A 384 14.20 18.44 21.09
#